data_408264fb8f62cde1bb04a302859b2bc6
#
_entry.id   408264fb8f62cde1bb04a302859b2bc6
#
_cell.length_a   1.000
_cell.length_b   1.000
_cell.length_c   1.000
_cell.angle_alpha   90.00
_cell.angle_beta   90.00
_cell.angle_gamma   90.00
#
_symmetry.space_group_name_H-M   'P 1'
#
loop_
_entity.id
_entity.type
_entity.pdbx_description
1 polymer ?
#
loop_
_entity_poly.entity_id
_entity_poly.type
_entity_poly.pdbx_seq_one_letter_code
_entity_poly.pdbx_strand_id
1 'polypeptide(L)'
;MSALSIILAVTEEGVYLRETVEAAIAASQGCGVDAELIVPVAAADADMVRQVLHGCACRLLPCHGKSLAARWNAGAADAAGQIFLFLHEGIIPTADGLKKLLETLLPDEQIAAVGPFSNHTVFSWQYLNAAEMAVHGEDADAWVRRHLTQLTNSLFLEDFALLVRSSAFWAVQGFDEAFTGGGTDLDLSFRFKYEGFHLLRTPVYFAHRGAGSCELYDLTRSEMRPLLMERWGIDIGLPETILQETLGAIAWAYNLPLIRATARAALLRAPLVSIMIPTY
;
A
#
# COMPACT_ATOMS: atom_id res chain seq x y z
N MET A 1 -12.78 12.24 -17.66
CA MET A 1 -11.49 11.68 -17.19
C MET A 1 -11.80 10.91 -15.92
N SER A 2 -11.36 9.67 -15.84
CA SER A 2 -11.59 8.84 -14.67
C SER A 2 -10.95 9.48 -13.43
N ALA A 3 -11.68 9.54 -12.31
CA ALA A 3 -11.14 10.07 -11.06
C ALA A 3 -10.21 9.07 -10.38
N LEU A 4 -10.45 7.77 -10.59
CA LEU A 4 -9.75 6.64 -9.97
C LEU A 4 -9.20 5.70 -11.05
N SER A 5 -7.94 5.31 -10.92
CA SER A 5 -7.37 4.19 -11.68
C SER A 5 -7.05 3.05 -10.72
N ILE A 6 -7.72 1.92 -10.92
CA ILE A 6 -7.46 0.68 -10.20
C ILE A 6 -6.40 -0.08 -10.97
N ILE A 7 -5.26 -0.35 -10.35
CA ILE A 7 -4.12 -1.04 -10.95
C ILE A 7 -3.92 -2.37 -10.23
N LEU A 8 -4.21 -3.46 -10.91
CA LEU A 8 -4.24 -4.79 -10.33
C LEU A 8 -3.05 -5.61 -10.81
N ALA A 9 -2.22 -6.04 -9.87
CA ALA A 9 -1.14 -6.95 -10.17
C ALA A 9 -1.63 -8.41 -10.22
N VAL A 10 -1.22 -9.11 -11.26
CA VAL A 10 -1.51 -10.54 -11.44
C VAL A 10 -0.42 -11.35 -10.78
N THR A 11 -0.79 -12.33 -9.96
CA THR A 11 0.13 -13.37 -9.49
C THR A 11 0.30 -14.45 -10.56
N GLU A 12 1.28 -15.33 -10.40
CA GLU A 12 1.57 -16.37 -11.40
C GLU A 12 0.40 -17.34 -11.62
N GLU A 13 -0.46 -17.53 -10.62
CA GLU A 13 -1.55 -18.52 -10.68
C GLU A 13 -2.87 -17.96 -11.23
N GLY A 14 -3.15 -16.68 -11.07
CA GLY A 14 -4.38 -16.04 -11.55
C GLY A 14 -5.69 -16.59 -10.94
N VAL A 15 -5.61 -17.31 -9.81
CA VAL A 15 -6.74 -18.07 -9.24
C VAL A 15 -7.90 -17.17 -8.80
N TYR A 16 -7.58 -16.04 -8.19
CA TYR A 16 -8.58 -15.09 -7.67
C TYR A 16 -8.72 -13.83 -8.54
N LEU A 17 -8.03 -13.80 -9.67
CA LEU A 17 -7.93 -12.62 -10.53
C LEU A 17 -9.31 -12.11 -10.97
N ARG A 18 -10.18 -13.00 -11.45
CA ARG A 18 -11.55 -12.64 -11.87
C ARG A 18 -12.37 -12.10 -10.70
N GLU A 19 -12.35 -12.78 -9.55
CA GLU A 19 -13.11 -12.36 -8.37
C GLU A 19 -12.68 -10.96 -7.92
N THR A 20 -11.37 -10.69 -7.90
CA THR A 20 -10.83 -9.37 -7.54
C THR A 20 -11.27 -8.29 -8.52
N VAL A 21 -11.18 -8.56 -9.82
CA VAL A 21 -11.61 -7.61 -10.88
C VAL A 21 -13.10 -7.30 -10.77
N GLU A 22 -13.94 -8.33 -10.64
CA GLU A 22 -15.39 -8.15 -10.49
C GLU A 22 -15.75 -7.39 -9.21
N ALA A 23 -15.08 -7.69 -8.09
CA ALA A 23 -15.27 -6.96 -6.84
C ALA A 23 -14.83 -5.48 -6.95
N ALA A 24 -13.70 -5.21 -7.59
CA ALA A 24 -13.19 -3.85 -7.79
C ALA A 24 -14.13 -3.01 -8.68
N ILE A 25 -14.65 -3.60 -9.75
CA ILE A 25 -15.66 -2.97 -10.62
C ILE A 25 -16.95 -2.69 -9.82
N ALA A 26 -17.45 -3.69 -9.10
CA ALA A 26 -18.67 -3.54 -8.28
C ALA A 26 -18.49 -2.48 -7.19
N ALA A 27 -17.32 -2.45 -6.53
CA ALA A 27 -17.01 -1.44 -5.50
C ALA A 27 -17.00 -0.02 -6.08
N SER A 28 -16.35 0.21 -7.23
CA SER A 28 -16.29 1.52 -7.88
C SER A 28 -17.67 2.00 -8.33
N GLN A 29 -18.47 1.11 -8.92
CA GLN A 29 -19.85 1.42 -9.31
C GLN A 29 -20.74 1.72 -8.11
N GLY A 30 -20.64 0.90 -7.05
CA GLY A 30 -21.43 1.06 -5.83
C GLY A 30 -21.12 2.34 -5.05
N CYS A 31 -19.90 2.84 -5.10
CA CYS A 31 -19.54 4.13 -4.49
C CYS A 31 -19.72 5.33 -5.44
N GLY A 32 -20.14 5.10 -6.69
CA GLY A 32 -20.45 6.15 -7.66
C GLY A 32 -19.22 6.88 -8.21
N VAL A 33 -18.04 6.24 -8.20
CA VAL A 33 -16.80 6.82 -8.71
C VAL A 33 -16.54 6.35 -10.14
N ASP A 34 -16.23 7.28 -11.02
CA ASP A 34 -15.76 6.98 -12.37
C ASP A 34 -14.36 6.40 -12.29
N ALA A 35 -14.23 5.11 -12.57
CA ALA A 35 -12.99 4.35 -12.42
C ALA A 35 -12.64 3.60 -13.71
N GLU A 36 -11.36 3.57 -14.03
CA GLU A 36 -10.77 2.61 -14.96
C GLU A 36 -10.07 1.49 -14.19
N LEU A 37 -10.03 0.28 -14.75
CA LEU A 37 -9.28 -0.84 -14.20
C LEU A 37 -8.23 -1.29 -15.21
N ILE A 38 -6.97 -1.24 -14.77
CA ILE A 38 -5.79 -1.56 -15.56
C ILE A 38 -5.13 -2.81 -14.97
N VAL A 39 -4.86 -3.79 -15.82
CA VAL A 39 -4.17 -5.02 -15.43
C VAL A 39 -2.86 -5.11 -16.23
N PRO A 40 -1.72 -4.71 -15.63
CA PRO A 40 -0.41 -4.87 -16.26
C PRO A 40 -0.06 -6.37 -16.35
N VAL A 41 0.24 -6.85 -17.56
CA VAL A 41 0.40 -8.28 -17.84
C VAL A 41 1.72 -8.52 -18.55
N ALA A 42 2.53 -9.44 -18.03
CA ALA A 42 3.71 -9.92 -18.71
C ALA A 42 3.30 -10.75 -19.95
N ALA A 43 4.15 -10.76 -20.99
CA ALA A 43 3.85 -11.46 -22.23
C ALA A 43 3.58 -12.98 -22.03
N ALA A 44 4.26 -13.58 -21.04
CA ALA A 44 4.07 -15.00 -20.70
C ALA A 44 2.67 -15.31 -20.16
N ASP A 45 2.05 -14.36 -19.45
CA ASP A 45 0.78 -14.56 -18.77
C ASP A 45 -0.41 -14.06 -19.58
N ALA A 46 -0.16 -13.38 -20.71
CA ALA A 46 -1.17 -12.62 -21.46
C ALA A 46 -2.36 -13.46 -21.93
N ASP A 47 -2.14 -14.69 -22.37
CA ASP A 47 -3.23 -15.54 -22.86
C ASP A 47 -4.08 -16.10 -21.71
N MET A 48 -3.46 -16.51 -20.63
CA MET A 48 -4.15 -16.92 -19.40
C MET A 48 -5.01 -15.78 -18.86
N VAL A 49 -4.43 -14.59 -18.68
CA VAL A 49 -5.14 -13.42 -18.15
C VAL A 49 -6.29 -13.01 -19.06
N ARG A 50 -6.08 -13.03 -20.38
CA ARG A 50 -7.14 -12.72 -21.35
C ARG A 50 -8.30 -13.71 -21.27
N GLN A 51 -7.99 -14.98 -21.08
CA GLN A 51 -9.01 -16.01 -20.89
C GLN A 51 -9.78 -15.85 -19.58
N VAL A 52 -9.07 -15.64 -18.46
CA VAL A 52 -9.66 -15.47 -17.13
C VAL A 52 -10.54 -14.23 -17.09
N LEU A 53 -10.11 -13.12 -17.68
CA LEU A 53 -10.82 -11.82 -17.64
C LEU A 53 -11.75 -11.59 -18.84
N HIS A 54 -12.03 -12.63 -19.63
CA HIS A 54 -12.96 -12.50 -20.75
C HIS A 54 -14.31 -11.96 -20.30
N GLY A 55 -14.76 -10.84 -20.89
CA GLY A 55 -16.01 -10.17 -20.55
C GLY A 55 -15.96 -9.22 -19.35
N CYS A 56 -14.84 -9.12 -18.64
CA CYS A 56 -14.67 -8.12 -17.58
C CYS A 56 -14.35 -6.74 -18.19
N ALA A 57 -14.89 -5.68 -17.55
CA ALA A 57 -14.65 -4.30 -17.95
C ALA A 57 -13.28 -3.81 -17.42
N CYS A 58 -12.19 -4.35 -17.97
CA CYS A 58 -10.83 -3.97 -17.61
C CYS A 58 -9.96 -3.86 -18.87
N ARG A 59 -8.85 -3.11 -18.73
CA ARG A 59 -7.87 -2.92 -19.78
C ARG A 59 -6.59 -3.70 -19.46
N LEU A 60 -6.21 -4.63 -20.33
CA LEU A 60 -4.96 -5.35 -20.22
C LEU A 60 -3.84 -4.49 -20.79
N LEU A 61 -2.80 -4.23 -20.00
CA LEU A 61 -1.64 -3.46 -20.40
C LEU A 61 -0.43 -4.39 -20.55
N PRO A 62 0.07 -4.64 -21.76
CA PRO A 62 1.31 -5.40 -21.95
C PRO A 62 2.48 -4.70 -21.24
N CYS A 63 3.20 -5.41 -20.41
CA CYS A 63 4.39 -4.88 -19.74
C CYS A 63 5.57 -5.85 -19.83
N HIS A 64 6.79 -5.29 -19.77
CA HIS A 64 8.02 -6.06 -19.80
C HIS A 64 8.62 -6.27 -18.39
N GLY A 65 8.10 -5.57 -17.40
CA GLY A 65 8.55 -5.66 -16.02
C GLY A 65 8.18 -7.00 -15.38
N LYS A 66 9.16 -7.64 -14.74
CA LYS A 66 8.93 -8.92 -14.05
C LYS A 66 8.53 -8.71 -12.59
N SER A 67 9.01 -7.65 -11.93
CA SER A 67 8.69 -7.35 -10.54
C SER A 67 7.30 -6.74 -10.40
N LEU A 68 6.71 -6.87 -9.23
CA LEU A 68 5.46 -6.23 -8.85
C LEU A 68 5.54 -4.70 -9.01
N ALA A 69 6.64 -4.11 -8.52
CA ALA A 69 6.92 -2.67 -8.64
C ALA A 69 6.90 -2.19 -10.10
N ALA A 70 7.59 -2.92 -11.00
CA ALA A 70 7.63 -2.57 -12.42
C ALA A 70 6.25 -2.65 -13.09
N ARG A 71 5.45 -3.67 -12.74
CA ARG A 71 4.07 -3.80 -13.26
C ARG A 71 3.20 -2.65 -12.77
N TRP A 72 3.24 -2.31 -11.50
CA TRP A 72 2.48 -1.19 -10.96
C TRP A 72 2.91 0.16 -11.51
N ASN A 73 4.22 0.40 -11.65
CA ASN A 73 4.71 1.60 -12.29
C ASN A 73 4.22 1.72 -13.74
N ALA A 74 4.26 0.63 -14.50
CA ALA A 74 3.73 0.61 -15.86
C ALA A 74 2.23 0.93 -15.90
N GLY A 75 1.44 0.33 -15.00
CA GLY A 75 0.02 0.64 -14.86
C GLY A 75 -0.24 2.09 -14.48
N ALA A 76 0.52 2.62 -13.51
CA ALA A 76 0.39 4.00 -13.06
C ALA A 76 0.79 5.02 -14.15
N ALA A 77 1.80 4.70 -14.96
CA ALA A 77 2.23 5.56 -16.07
C ALA A 77 1.19 5.65 -17.20
N ASP A 78 0.37 4.61 -17.36
CA ASP A 78 -0.68 4.53 -18.38
C ASP A 78 -2.07 4.96 -17.83
N ALA A 79 -2.16 5.21 -16.53
CA ALA A 79 -3.38 5.57 -15.84
C ALA A 79 -3.77 7.04 -16.04
N ALA A 80 -5.08 7.29 -16.22
CA ALA A 80 -5.63 8.64 -16.40
C ALA A 80 -6.16 9.26 -15.10
N GLY A 81 -6.32 8.47 -14.04
CA GLY A 81 -6.89 8.91 -12.76
C GLY A 81 -5.96 9.78 -11.94
N GLN A 82 -6.53 10.65 -11.13
CA GLN A 82 -5.79 11.45 -10.15
C GLN A 82 -5.48 10.68 -8.85
N ILE A 83 -6.13 9.54 -8.69
CA ILE A 83 -5.96 8.64 -7.56
C ILE A 83 -5.71 7.24 -8.12
N PHE A 84 -4.74 6.55 -7.55
CA PHE A 84 -4.41 5.17 -7.88
C PHE A 84 -4.84 4.25 -6.74
N LEU A 85 -5.49 3.15 -7.06
CA LEU A 85 -5.72 2.04 -6.13
C LEU A 85 -4.89 0.85 -6.61
N PHE A 86 -3.76 0.60 -5.95
CA PHE A 86 -3.00 -0.61 -6.17
C PHE A 86 -3.64 -1.76 -5.42
N LEU A 87 -3.90 -2.86 -6.12
CA LEU A 87 -4.53 -4.05 -5.55
C LEU A 87 -3.71 -5.30 -5.85
N HIS A 88 -3.56 -6.16 -4.85
CA HIS A 88 -3.14 -7.53 -5.08
C HIS A 88 -4.32 -8.39 -5.55
N GLU A 89 -4.03 -9.44 -6.29
CA GLU A 89 -4.96 -10.50 -6.55
C GLU A 89 -5.44 -11.14 -5.25
N GLY A 90 -6.71 -11.49 -5.16
CA GLY A 90 -7.33 -12.03 -3.95
C GLY A 90 -7.96 -10.99 -3.03
N ILE A 91 -7.65 -9.71 -3.18
CA ILE A 91 -8.28 -8.65 -2.39
C ILE A 91 -9.70 -8.39 -2.91
N ILE A 92 -10.65 -8.33 -1.99
CA ILE A 92 -12.08 -8.11 -2.27
C ILE A 92 -12.50 -6.74 -1.70
N PRO A 93 -12.38 -5.66 -2.48
CA PRO A 93 -12.85 -4.34 -2.04
C PRO A 93 -14.38 -4.29 -1.98
N THR A 94 -14.89 -3.49 -1.04
CA THR A 94 -16.32 -3.20 -0.91
C THR A 94 -16.63 -1.76 -1.30
N ALA A 95 -17.86 -1.47 -1.73
CA ALA A 95 -18.26 -0.12 -2.12
C ALA A 95 -18.14 0.87 -0.95
N ASP A 96 -18.63 0.50 0.23
CA ASP A 96 -18.53 1.33 1.43
C ASP A 96 -17.08 1.53 1.87
N GLY A 97 -16.26 0.47 1.77
CA GLY A 97 -14.84 0.54 2.09
C GLY A 97 -14.08 1.47 1.14
N LEU A 98 -14.29 1.31 -0.17
CA LEU A 98 -13.66 2.18 -1.17
C LEU A 98 -14.09 3.63 -1.00
N LYS A 99 -15.38 3.87 -0.77
CA LYS A 99 -15.91 5.20 -0.47
C LYS A 99 -15.21 5.82 0.75
N LYS A 100 -15.07 5.05 1.82
CA LYS A 100 -14.42 5.51 3.05
C LYS A 100 -12.93 5.82 2.87
N LEU A 101 -12.21 5.02 2.08
CA LEU A 101 -10.81 5.30 1.72
C LEU A 101 -10.71 6.63 0.94
N LEU A 102 -11.59 6.85 -0.05
CA LEU A 102 -11.64 8.10 -0.82
C LEU A 102 -11.98 9.30 0.06
N GLU A 103 -12.99 9.19 0.93
CA GLU A 103 -13.36 10.24 1.89
C GLU A 103 -12.22 10.57 2.86
N THR A 104 -11.35 9.61 3.15
CA THR A 104 -10.18 9.82 4.00
C THR A 104 -9.04 10.52 3.25
N LEU A 105 -8.80 10.13 1.99
CA LEU A 105 -7.69 10.65 1.20
C LEU A 105 -7.97 12.07 0.66
N LEU A 106 -9.17 12.31 0.15
CA LEU A 106 -9.46 13.48 -0.65
C LEU A 106 -9.34 14.84 0.07
N PRO A 107 -9.78 15.00 1.35
CA PRO A 107 -9.87 16.29 2.01
C PRO A 107 -8.52 16.97 2.29
N ASP A 108 -7.43 16.21 2.37
CA ASP A 108 -6.11 16.73 2.76
C ASP A 108 -5.03 16.30 1.76
N GLU A 109 -4.46 17.26 1.07
CA GLU A 109 -3.39 17.02 0.08
C GLU A 109 -2.07 16.54 0.71
N GLN A 110 -1.90 16.70 2.01
CA GLN A 110 -0.74 16.16 2.72
C GLN A 110 -0.84 14.65 2.95
N ILE A 111 -2.02 14.07 2.81
CA ILE A 111 -2.20 12.62 2.84
C ILE A 111 -1.81 12.05 1.48
N ALA A 112 -0.66 11.33 1.41
CA ALA A 112 -0.22 10.68 0.19
C ALA A 112 -0.99 9.40 -0.08
N ALA A 113 -1.21 8.60 0.96
CA ALA A 113 -1.83 7.29 0.83
C ALA A 113 -2.66 6.89 2.04
N VAL A 114 -3.63 6.03 1.78
CA VAL A 114 -4.46 5.39 2.80
C VAL A 114 -4.58 3.89 2.50
N GLY A 115 -4.67 3.09 3.55
CA GLY A 115 -4.81 1.63 3.43
C GLY A 115 -5.85 1.06 4.40
N PRO A 116 -6.53 -0.04 4.02
CA PRO A 116 -7.47 -0.76 4.85
C PRO A 116 -6.75 -1.74 5.79
N PHE A 117 -7.53 -2.44 6.60
CA PHE A 117 -7.14 -3.66 7.28
C PHE A 117 -7.50 -4.89 6.45
N SER A 118 -6.82 -6.02 6.70
CA SER A 118 -7.09 -7.30 6.03
C SER A 118 -6.80 -8.49 6.95
N ASN A 119 -7.32 -9.66 6.58
CA ASN A 119 -7.03 -10.94 7.24
C ASN A 119 -5.70 -11.57 6.78
N HIS A 120 -4.95 -10.90 5.92
CA HIS A 120 -3.68 -11.39 5.41
C HIS A 120 -2.76 -10.22 5.11
N THR A 121 -1.72 -10.06 5.92
CA THR A 121 -0.74 -8.98 5.84
C THR A 121 0.63 -9.51 6.28
N VAL A 122 1.71 -8.88 5.87
CA VAL A 122 3.08 -9.25 6.28
C VAL A 122 3.35 -8.81 7.72
N PHE A 123 2.72 -7.73 8.15
CA PHE A 123 2.90 -7.17 9.49
C PHE A 123 1.56 -7.03 10.21
N SER A 124 1.59 -7.07 11.55
CA SER A 124 0.39 -7.01 12.38
C SER A 124 -0.35 -5.67 12.31
N TRP A 125 0.24 -4.63 11.76
CA TRP A 125 -0.33 -3.27 11.80
C TRP A 125 -1.62 -3.07 11.02
N GLN A 126 -1.79 -3.82 9.92
CA GLN A 126 -3.03 -3.82 9.14
C GLN A 126 -3.74 -5.17 9.21
N TYR A 127 -3.26 -6.08 10.08
CA TYR A 127 -3.84 -7.39 10.24
C TYR A 127 -5.06 -7.36 11.15
N LEU A 128 -6.10 -8.07 10.73
CA LEU A 128 -7.27 -8.39 11.54
C LEU A 128 -7.61 -9.87 11.44
N ASN A 129 -7.68 -10.51 12.58
CA ASN A 129 -8.04 -11.92 12.64
C ASN A 129 -9.58 -12.12 12.47
N ALA A 130 -10.01 -12.25 11.21
CA ALA A 130 -11.43 -12.43 10.88
C ALA A 130 -12.04 -13.69 11.53
N ALA A 131 -11.24 -14.73 11.82
CA ALA A 131 -11.71 -15.94 12.50
C ALA A 131 -12.05 -15.68 13.97
N GLU A 132 -11.25 -14.86 14.67
CA GLU A 132 -11.57 -14.43 16.04
C GLU A 132 -12.85 -13.61 16.09
N MET A 133 -13.07 -12.74 15.13
CA MET A 133 -14.29 -11.93 15.04
C MET A 133 -15.52 -12.80 14.77
N ALA A 134 -15.39 -13.79 13.91
CA ALA A 134 -16.47 -14.74 13.61
C ALA A 134 -16.89 -15.57 14.85
N VAL A 135 -15.97 -15.88 15.77
CA VAL A 135 -16.29 -16.54 17.06
C VAL A 135 -17.23 -15.69 17.91
N HIS A 136 -17.11 -14.36 17.80
CA HIS A 136 -18.02 -13.43 18.50
C HIS A 136 -19.29 -13.10 17.71
N GLY A 137 -19.54 -13.78 16.59
CA GLY A 137 -20.72 -13.58 15.74
C GLY A 137 -20.69 -12.26 14.97
N GLU A 138 -19.54 -11.65 14.82
CA GLU A 138 -19.34 -10.38 14.11
C GLU A 138 -18.68 -10.62 12.76
N ASP A 139 -19.17 -9.92 11.74
CA ASP A 139 -18.46 -9.79 10.50
C ASP A 139 -17.32 -8.74 10.69
N ALA A 140 -16.19 -8.97 10.02
CA ALA A 140 -14.97 -8.16 10.18
C ALA A 140 -15.22 -6.68 9.89
N ASP A 141 -16.06 -6.37 8.93
CA ASP A 141 -16.39 -5.01 8.53
C ASP A 141 -17.23 -4.27 9.59
N ALA A 142 -18.20 -5.00 10.19
CA ALA A 142 -19.00 -4.49 11.32
C ALA A 142 -18.13 -4.26 12.56
N TRP A 143 -17.19 -5.18 12.81
CA TRP A 143 -16.25 -5.06 13.93
C TRP A 143 -15.34 -3.83 13.75
N VAL A 144 -14.75 -3.66 12.55
CA VAL A 144 -13.90 -2.51 12.22
C VAL A 144 -14.65 -1.19 12.44
N ARG A 145 -15.86 -1.07 11.92
CA ARG A 145 -16.70 0.13 12.08
C ARG A 145 -17.00 0.46 13.55
N ARG A 146 -17.10 -0.55 14.39
CA ARG A 146 -17.41 -0.38 15.82
C ARG A 146 -16.20 -0.06 16.68
N HIS A 147 -15.07 -0.70 16.41
CA HIS A 147 -13.91 -0.68 17.29
C HIS A 147 -12.77 0.21 16.80
N LEU A 148 -12.63 0.39 15.49
CA LEU A 148 -11.57 1.21 14.89
C LEU A 148 -12.16 2.54 14.41
N THR A 149 -12.55 3.40 15.35
CA THR A 149 -13.24 4.65 15.04
C THR A 149 -12.30 5.78 14.61
N GLN A 150 -10.99 5.62 14.80
CA GLN A 150 -10.01 6.67 14.53
C GLN A 150 -9.10 6.32 13.36
N LEU A 151 -8.82 7.35 12.56
CA LEU A 151 -7.72 7.31 11.59
C LEU A 151 -6.40 7.25 12.34
N THR A 152 -5.54 6.33 11.96
CA THR A 152 -4.23 6.19 12.59
C THR A 152 -3.13 6.56 11.60
N ASN A 153 -2.35 7.59 11.96
CA ASN A 153 -1.13 7.90 11.20
C ASN A 153 -0.18 6.71 11.29
N SER A 154 0.23 6.22 10.13
CA SER A 154 1.09 5.06 10.01
C SER A 154 2.47 5.45 9.51
N LEU A 155 3.49 4.70 9.89
CA LEU A 155 4.82 4.87 9.33
C LEU A 155 4.88 4.28 7.91
N PHE A 156 4.20 3.18 7.69
CA PHE A 156 4.06 2.57 6.39
C PHE A 156 2.67 1.94 6.22
N LEU A 157 2.31 1.67 4.98
CA LEU A 157 1.13 0.92 4.57
C LEU A 157 1.59 -0.22 3.66
N GLU A 158 0.98 -1.38 3.84
CA GLU A 158 1.21 -2.53 2.97
C GLU A 158 0.46 -2.39 1.66
N ASP A 159 1.03 -2.94 0.62
CA ASP A 159 0.62 -2.74 -0.77
C ASP A 159 -0.56 -3.62 -1.23
N PHE A 160 -1.07 -4.52 -0.38
CA PHE A 160 -2.17 -5.41 -0.75
C PHE A 160 -3.42 -4.64 -1.25
N ALA A 161 -3.69 -3.46 -0.67
CA ALA A 161 -4.70 -2.50 -1.11
C ALA A 161 -4.28 -1.08 -0.71
N LEU A 162 -3.62 -0.36 -1.61
CA LEU A 162 -3.04 0.94 -1.34
C LEU A 162 -3.68 2.01 -2.21
N LEU A 163 -4.48 2.90 -1.60
CA LEU A 163 -5.05 4.05 -2.29
C LEU A 163 -4.10 5.24 -2.17
N VAL A 164 -3.62 5.76 -3.30
CA VAL A 164 -2.54 6.75 -3.37
C VAL A 164 -2.94 7.93 -4.24
N ARG A 165 -2.59 9.11 -3.82
CA ARG A 165 -2.69 10.32 -4.63
C ARG A 165 -1.62 10.28 -5.73
N SER A 166 -2.02 10.41 -7.00
CA SER A 166 -1.08 10.30 -8.13
C SER A 166 0.03 11.36 -8.08
N SER A 167 -0.28 12.59 -7.67
CA SER A 167 0.72 13.65 -7.50
C SER A 167 1.79 13.31 -6.45
N ALA A 168 1.40 12.72 -5.32
CA ALA A 168 2.33 12.27 -4.30
C ALA A 168 3.17 11.08 -4.78
N PHE A 169 2.52 10.11 -5.47
CA PHE A 169 3.20 8.96 -6.06
C PHE A 169 4.34 9.36 -6.99
N TRP A 170 4.05 10.30 -7.90
CA TRP A 170 5.06 10.77 -8.84
C TRP A 170 6.08 11.73 -8.21
N ALA A 171 5.73 12.45 -7.15
CA ALA A 171 6.68 13.27 -6.40
C ALA A 171 7.82 12.44 -5.80
N VAL A 172 7.55 11.18 -5.43
CA VAL A 172 8.55 10.23 -4.92
C VAL A 172 9.01 9.21 -5.99
N GLN A 173 8.67 9.42 -7.26
CA GLN A 173 9.10 8.63 -8.42
C GLN A 173 8.53 7.19 -8.44
N GLY A 174 7.36 6.96 -7.87
CA GLY A 174 6.68 5.66 -7.91
C GLY A 174 7.34 4.59 -7.05
N PHE A 175 7.06 3.34 -7.36
CA PHE A 175 7.70 2.20 -6.70
C PHE A 175 9.14 2.02 -7.18
N ASP A 176 10.03 1.63 -6.28
CA ASP A 176 11.41 1.30 -6.67
C ASP A 176 11.50 -0.13 -7.18
N GLU A 177 11.86 -0.27 -8.45
CA GLU A 177 11.92 -1.56 -9.15
C GLU A 177 13.10 -2.45 -8.73
N ALA A 178 14.01 -1.93 -7.91
CA ALA A 178 15.07 -2.73 -7.30
C ALA A 178 14.52 -3.72 -6.25
N PHE A 179 13.33 -3.44 -5.70
CA PHE A 179 12.62 -4.36 -4.82
C PHE A 179 11.88 -5.42 -5.66
N THR A 180 12.52 -6.55 -5.92
CA THR A 180 11.98 -7.62 -6.76
C THR A 180 11.21 -8.68 -5.98
N GLY A 181 11.52 -8.89 -4.71
CA GLY A 181 10.92 -9.91 -3.83
C GLY A 181 10.03 -9.36 -2.72
N GLY A 182 9.57 -8.10 -2.83
CA GLY A 182 8.74 -7.44 -1.81
C GLY A 182 9.43 -6.25 -1.14
N GLY A 183 8.71 -5.55 -0.25
CA GLY A 183 9.21 -4.38 0.48
C GLY A 183 9.18 -3.06 -0.30
N THR A 184 8.65 -3.08 -1.51
CA THR A 184 8.47 -1.86 -2.32
C THR A 184 7.46 -0.90 -1.68
N ASP A 185 6.51 -1.41 -0.92
CA ASP A 185 5.52 -0.68 -0.13
C ASP A 185 6.16 0.04 1.07
N LEU A 186 7.06 -0.66 1.78
CA LEU A 186 7.84 -0.08 2.87
C LEU A 186 8.71 1.07 2.37
N ASP A 187 9.45 0.84 1.29
CA ASP A 187 10.31 1.84 0.67
C ASP A 187 9.50 3.05 0.19
N LEU A 188 8.39 2.83 -0.52
CA LEU A 188 7.49 3.88 -0.96
C LEU A 188 6.95 4.70 0.23
N SER A 189 6.52 4.00 1.29
CA SER A 189 6.02 4.62 2.51
C SER A 189 7.06 5.50 3.18
N PHE A 190 8.31 5.04 3.28
CA PHE A 190 9.40 5.82 3.85
C PHE A 190 9.75 7.03 3.00
N ARG A 191 9.72 6.92 1.66
CA ARG A 191 9.91 8.06 0.78
C ARG A 191 8.78 9.09 0.93
N PHE A 192 7.52 8.67 1.05
CA PHE A 192 6.43 9.58 1.39
C PHE A 192 6.67 10.32 2.71
N LYS A 193 7.05 9.58 3.76
CA LYS A 193 7.35 10.20 5.06
C LYS A 193 8.53 11.16 4.99
N TYR A 194 9.56 10.81 4.22
CA TYR A 194 10.73 11.65 4.01
C TYR A 194 10.37 12.99 3.34
N GLU A 195 9.44 12.98 2.40
CA GLU A 195 8.91 14.17 1.76
C GLU A 195 7.85 14.93 2.59
N GLY A 196 7.51 14.42 3.78
CA GLY A 196 6.61 15.07 4.73
C GLY A 196 5.15 14.72 4.57
N PHE A 197 4.82 13.74 3.74
CA PHE A 197 3.45 13.26 3.58
C PHE A 197 2.95 12.43 4.75
N HIS A 198 1.64 12.37 4.91
CA HIS A 198 0.94 11.52 5.85
C HIS A 198 0.46 10.23 5.20
N LEU A 199 0.53 9.13 5.96
CA LEU A 199 -0.01 7.83 5.62
C LEU A 199 -1.03 7.45 6.68
N LEU A 200 -2.26 7.08 6.28
CA LEU A 200 -3.30 6.76 7.25
C LEU A 200 -3.83 5.33 7.06
N ARG A 201 -3.90 4.60 8.18
CA ARG A 201 -4.73 3.39 8.24
C ARG A 201 -6.17 3.83 8.46
N THR A 202 -7.03 3.38 7.56
CA THR A 202 -8.45 3.71 7.59
C THR A 202 -9.23 2.55 8.18
N PRO A 203 -10.25 2.79 9.02
CA PRO A 203 -11.09 1.76 9.61
C PRO A 203 -12.02 1.13 8.55
N VAL A 204 -11.42 0.40 7.64
CA VAL A 204 -12.03 -0.34 6.53
C VAL A 204 -11.40 -1.73 6.52
N TYR A 205 -12.17 -2.74 6.20
CA TYR A 205 -11.70 -4.10 6.03
C TYR A 205 -11.92 -4.58 4.60
N PHE A 206 -10.86 -5.10 3.97
CA PHE A 206 -10.92 -5.84 2.72
C PHE A 206 -10.47 -7.27 2.94
N ALA A 207 -11.34 -8.21 2.61
CA ALA A 207 -11.01 -9.63 2.70
C ALA A 207 -9.92 -9.98 1.67
N HIS A 208 -8.98 -10.82 2.06
CA HIS A 208 -8.00 -11.43 1.17
C HIS A 208 -8.31 -12.92 1.01
N ARG A 209 -8.60 -13.35 -0.22
CA ARG A 209 -8.77 -14.75 -0.61
C ARG A 209 -7.40 -15.39 -0.80
N GLY A 210 -7.31 -16.67 -0.53
CA GLY A 210 -6.05 -17.41 -0.77
C GLY A 210 -4.92 -17.02 0.16
N ALA A 211 -5.25 -16.61 1.40
CA ALA A 211 -4.27 -16.31 2.42
C ALA A 211 -3.21 -17.42 2.47
N GLY A 212 -2.01 -17.11 2.00
CA GLY A 212 -0.88 -18.02 1.95
C GLY A 212 -0.42 -18.49 3.32
N SER A 213 0.43 -19.50 3.35
CA SER A 213 1.03 -19.99 4.59
C SER A 213 2.00 -18.96 5.18
N CYS A 214 2.21 -19.05 6.48
CA CYS A 214 3.19 -18.25 7.22
C CYS A 214 4.61 -18.30 6.60
N GLU A 215 4.92 -19.38 5.86
CA GLU A 215 6.19 -19.58 5.18
C GLU A 215 6.48 -18.56 4.08
N LEU A 216 5.44 -18.06 3.39
CA LEU A 216 5.60 -17.03 2.37
C LEU A 216 6.07 -15.69 2.97
N TYR A 217 5.64 -15.37 4.18
CA TYR A 217 6.09 -14.18 4.90
C TYR A 217 7.58 -14.18 5.23
N ASP A 218 8.10 -15.33 5.67
CA ASP A 218 9.51 -15.44 6.02
C ASP A 218 10.41 -15.31 4.78
N LEU A 219 9.98 -15.86 3.64
CA LEU A 219 10.67 -15.69 2.36
C LEU A 219 10.66 -14.23 1.92
N THR A 220 9.49 -13.59 1.92
CA THR A 220 9.35 -12.17 1.53
C THR A 220 10.21 -11.28 2.41
N ARG A 221 10.21 -11.47 3.74
CA ARG A 221 11.08 -10.73 4.66
C ARG A 221 12.55 -10.96 4.38
N SER A 222 12.94 -12.19 4.05
CA SER A 222 14.34 -12.55 3.75
C SER A 222 14.85 -11.85 2.48
N GLU A 223 14.02 -11.73 1.45
CA GLU A 223 14.39 -11.12 0.17
C GLU A 223 14.47 -9.59 0.24
N MET A 224 13.55 -8.94 0.95
CA MET A 224 13.53 -7.48 1.08
C MET A 224 14.54 -6.93 2.09
N ARG A 225 14.95 -7.74 3.07
CA ARG A 225 15.82 -7.34 4.20
C ARG A 225 17.12 -6.66 3.79
N PRO A 226 17.94 -7.19 2.86
CA PRO A 226 19.23 -6.58 2.53
C PRO A 226 19.07 -5.15 1.99
N LEU A 227 18.10 -4.94 1.13
CA LEU A 227 17.90 -3.65 0.49
C LEU A 227 17.31 -2.61 1.44
N LEU A 228 16.40 -3.02 2.35
CA LEU A 228 15.88 -2.14 3.40
C LEU A 228 16.96 -1.78 4.42
N MET A 229 17.85 -2.72 4.76
CA MET A 229 19.01 -2.44 5.60
C MET A 229 19.96 -1.43 4.95
N GLU A 230 20.27 -1.61 3.65
CA GLU A 230 21.17 -0.71 2.92
C GLU A 230 20.61 0.71 2.83
N ARG A 231 19.33 0.85 2.49
CA ARG A 231 18.72 2.16 2.20
C ARG A 231 18.24 2.89 3.43
N TRP A 232 17.64 2.16 4.36
CA TRP A 232 16.92 2.74 5.49
C TRP A 232 17.52 2.38 6.85
N GLY A 233 18.50 1.46 6.89
CA GLY A 233 19.07 0.95 8.13
C GLY A 233 18.10 0.09 8.95
N ILE A 234 17.05 -0.43 8.31
CA ILE A 234 15.97 -1.15 8.98
C ILE A 234 16.17 -2.66 8.81
N ASP A 235 16.33 -3.36 9.93
CA ASP A 235 16.41 -4.81 9.98
C ASP A 235 15.04 -5.43 10.25
N ILE A 236 14.31 -5.77 9.17
CA ILE A 236 13.00 -6.44 9.28
C ILE A 236 13.08 -7.91 9.71
N GLY A 237 14.27 -8.47 9.85
CA GLY A 237 14.49 -9.80 10.43
C GLY A 237 14.42 -9.83 11.96
N LEU A 238 14.30 -8.66 12.59
CA LEU A 238 14.11 -8.57 14.04
C LEU A 238 12.70 -9.03 14.46
N PRO A 239 12.54 -9.49 15.72
CA PRO A 239 11.22 -9.73 16.29
C PRO A 239 10.33 -8.50 16.14
N GLU A 240 9.04 -8.71 15.84
CA GLU A 240 8.11 -7.63 15.51
C GLU A 240 8.00 -6.57 16.61
N THR A 241 8.11 -6.95 17.88
CA THR A 241 8.13 -6.01 19.02
C THR A 241 9.31 -5.04 18.94
N ILE A 242 10.52 -5.55 18.65
CA ILE A 242 11.73 -4.72 18.49
C ILE A 242 11.62 -3.87 17.23
N LEU A 243 11.07 -4.44 16.17
CA LEU A 243 10.83 -3.72 14.92
C LEU A 243 9.85 -2.57 15.14
N GLN A 244 8.77 -2.77 15.88
CA GLN A 244 7.80 -1.72 16.23
C GLN A 244 8.45 -0.58 17.02
N GLU A 245 9.29 -0.90 18.00
CA GLU A 245 10.03 0.11 18.77
C GLU A 245 11.01 0.89 17.87
N THR A 246 11.75 0.19 17.02
CA THR A 246 12.70 0.79 16.08
C THR A 246 11.97 1.69 15.08
N LEU A 247 10.89 1.22 14.50
CA LEU A 247 10.08 1.99 13.55
C LEU A 247 9.35 3.14 14.25
N GLY A 248 8.93 2.96 15.50
CA GLY A 248 8.39 4.03 16.34
C GLY A 248 9.39 5.15 16.56
N ALA A 249 10.65 4.83 16.85
CA ALA A 249 11.73 5.80 16.95
C ALA A 249 12.01 6.52 15.63
N ILE A 250 12.01 5.77 14.52
CA ILE A 250 12.15 6.31 13.17
C ILE A 250 10.95 7.22 12.84
N ALA A 251 9.71 6.80 13.16
CA ALA A 251 8.52 7.62 12.96
C ALA A 251 8.61 8.94 13.72
N TRP A 252 9.13 8.89 14.95
CA TRP A 252 9.39 10.10 15.73
C TRP A 252 10.46 10.99 15.08
N ALA A 253 11.53 10.40 14.58
CA ALA A 253 12.58 11.11 13.85
C ALA A 253 12.10 11.68 12.51
N TYR A 254 11.20 10.99 11.81
CA TYR A 254 10.64 11.44 10.52
C TYR A 254 9.36 12.29 10.66
N ASN A 255 8.69 12.31 11.81
CA ASN A 255 7.69 13.33 12.12
C ASN A 255 8.33 14.73 12.36
N LEU A 256 9.51 14.91 11.79
CA LEU A 256 10.29 16.13 11.80
C LEU A 256 10.19 16.98 10.49
N PRO A 257 9.05 17.04 9.73
CA PRO A 257 8.96 18.06 8.68
C PRO A 257 9.11 19.46 9.29
N LEU A 258 8.63 19.65 10.51
CA LEU A 258 8.76 20.92 11.25
C LEU A 258 10.22 21.19 11.64
N ILE A 259 10.97 20.18 12.08
CA ILE A 259 12.39 20.34 12.44
C ILE A 259 13.24 20.49 11.17
N ARG A 260 12.88 19.85 10.06
CA ARG A 260 13.60 20.03 8.77
C ARG A 260 13.39 21.41 8.18
N ALA A 261 12.17 21.91 8.14
CA ALA A 261 11.92 23.28 7.65
C ALA A 261 12.62 24.31 8.57
N THR A 262 12.59 24.09 9.88
CA THR A 262 13.28 24.95 10.86
C THR A 262 14.80 24.74 10.83
N ALA A 263 15.29 23.51 10.67
CA ALA A 263 16.72 23.24 10.54
C ALA A 263 17.28 23.73 9.21
N ARG A 264 16.55 23.61 8.09
CA ARG A 264 16.93 24.16 6.80
C ARG A 264 16.95 25.69 6.83
N ALA A 265 15.98 26.32 7.48
CA ALA A 265 15.94 27.76 7.70
C ALA A 265 17.04 28.22 8.66
N ALA A 266 17.39 27.43 9.68
CA ALA A 266 18.48 27.71 10.61
C ALA A 266 19.86 27.48 9.96
N LEU A 267 20.04 26.43 9.14
CA LEU A 267 21.26 26.19 8.37
C LEU A 267 21.54 27.28 7.32
N LEU A 268 20.50 27.92 6.81
CA LEU A 268 20.64 29.08 5.93
C LEU A 268 21.01 30.37 6.71
N ARG A 269 20.83 30.38 8.02
CA ARG A 269 21.13 31.54 8.90
C ARG A 269 22.34 31.35 9.81
N ALA A 270 22.79 30.11 10.04
CA ALA A 270 23.94 29.82 10.89
C ALA A 270 24.68 28.54 10.41
N PRO A 271 25.90 28.63 9.91
CA PRO A 271 26.57 27.57 9.17
C PRO A 271 27.12 26.39 10.01
N LEU A 272 26.92 26.33 11.30
CA LEU A 272 27.45 25.23 12.14
C LEU A 272 26.49 24.85 13.27
N VAL A 273 25.80 23.73 13.10
CA VAL A 273 25.13 23.02 14.19
C VAL A 273 25.82 21.68 14.39
N SER A 274 26.49 21.52 15.53
CA SER A 274 26.99 20.21 15.97
C SER A 274 25.88 19.51 16.74
N ILE A 275 25.36 18.40 16.20
CA ILE A 275 24.43 17.53 16.92
C ILE A 275 25.27 16.47 17.64
N MET A 276 25.36 16.59 18.98
CA MET A 276 25.87 15.49 19.81
C MET A 276 24.71 14.58 20.15
N ILE A 277 24.77 13.34 19.65
CA ILE A 277 23.85 12.27 20.07
C ILE A 277 24.52 11.57 21.24
N PRO A 278 23.97 11.64 22.47
CA PRO A 278 24.48 10.84 23.55
C PRO A 278 24.17 9.37 23.27
N THR A 279 25.19 8.55 23.19
CA THR A 279 25.05 7.09 23.23
C THR A 279 25.03 6.67 24.69
N TYR A 280 23.95 5.99 25.10
CA TYR A 280 23.85 5.29 26.37
C TYR A 280 24.17 3.82 26.17
#